data_7fba765b0a01ffd99c3162c636b9749c
#
_entry.id   7fba765b0a01ffd99c3162c636b9749c
#
_cell.length_a   1.000
_cell.length_b   1.000
_cell.length_c   1.000
_cell.angle_alpha   90.00
_cell.angle_beta   90.00
_cell.angle_gamma   90.00
#
_symmetry.space_group_name_H-M   'P 1'
#
loop_
_entity.id
_entity.type
_entity.pdbx_description
1 polymer ?
#
loop_
_entity_poly.entity_id
_entity_poly.type
_entity_poly.pdbx_seq_one_letter_code
_entity_poly.pdbx_strand_id
1 'polypeptide(L)'
;MPRAVLDTNVLVSALITPAGASARLLVELRAGAFELVVSPALLAELREVLHRERFRRYVSIEDADAYVEVIIRDAEVMEDPPATSGPIAGDPDDQFLVDLARVSRVDALVSGDARVLDLRDRLPVQSPAEFLASLED
;
A
#
# COMPACT_ATOMS: atom_id res chain seq x y z
N MET A 1 3.90 11.84 -13.30
CA MET A 1 3.80 11.51 -11.87
C MET A 1 3.61 10.01 -11.71
N PRO A 2 4.46 9.32 -10.93
CA PRO A 2 4.29 7.89 -10.73
C PRO A 2 2.98 7.55 -10.02
N ARG A 3 2.44 6.39 -10.34
CA ARG A 3 1.26 5.81 -9.66
C ARG A 3 1.71 4.55 -8.94
N ALA A 4 1.25 4.36 -7.71
CA ALA A 4 1.67 3.24 -6.89
C ALA A 4 0.52 2.66 -6.08
N VAL A 5 0.57 1.35 -5.86
CA VAL A 5 -0.21 0.66 -4.84
C VAL A 5 0.75 0.36 -3.69
N LEU A 6 0.38 0.72 -2.48
CA LEU A 6 1.14 0.38 -1.28
C LEU A 6 0.44 -0.78 -0.57
N ASP A 7 1.17 -1.86 -0.32
CA ASP A 7 0.68 -2.99 0.45
C ASP A 7 0.16 -2.53 1.81
N THR A 8 -0.82 -3.22 2.35
CA THR A 8 -1.39 -2.93 3.68
C THR A 8 -0.31 -2.78 4.74
N ASN A 9 0.68 -3.67 4.76
CA ASN A 9 1.76 -3.60 5.74
C ASN A 9 2.61 -2.34 5.61
N VAL A 10 2.77 -1.83 4.41
CA VAL A 10 3.47 -0.55 4.18
C VAL A 10 2.65 0.60 4.77
N LEU A 11 1.34 0.61 4.54
CA LEU A 11 0.46 1.64 5.09
C LEU A 11 0.40 1.60 6.62
N VAL A 12 0.38 0.39 7.20
CA VAL A 12 0.42 0.22 8.66
C VAL A 12 1.76 0.72 9.22
N SER A 13 2.86 0.29 8.63
CA SER A 13 4.20 0.72 9.04
C SER A 13 4.38 2.23 8.97
N ALA A 14 3.81 2.85 7.93
CA ALA A 14 3.86 4.30 7.76
C ALA A 14 3.25 5.06 8.95
N LEU A 15 2.23 4.49 9.57
CA LEU A 15 1.57 5.09 10.73
C LEU A 15 2.33 4.83 12.04
N ILE A 16 2.80 3.60 12.25
CA ILE A 16 3.33 3.18 13.54
C ILE A 16 4.86 3.26 13.67
N THR A 17 5.57 3.50 12.56
CA THR A 17 7.05 3.59 12.55
C THR A 17 7.46 4.93 11.94
N PRO A 18 7.47 6.02 12.75
CA PRO A 18 7.61 7.38 12.19
C PRO A 18 8.94 7.67 11.50
N ALA A 19 10.00 6.94 11.80
CA ALA A 19 11.32 7.18 11.21
C ALA A 19 11.61 6.27 10.00
N GLY A 20 10.67 5.39 9.61
CA GLY A 20 10.90 4.42 8.55
C GLY A 20 10.66 4.97 7.15
N ALA A 21 11.09 4.21 6.15
CA ALA A 21 10.87 4.55 4.74
C ALA A 21 9.38 4.68 4.41
N SER A 22 8.54 3.81 4.97
CA SER A 22 7.09 3.86 4.75
C SER A 22 6.49 5.19 5.21
N ALA A 23 6.91 5.70 6.38
CA ALA A 23 6.44 7.00 6.87
C ALA A 23 6.86 8.14 5.93
N ARG A 24 8.07 8.08 5.40
CA ARG A 24 8.57 9.07 4.43
C ARG A 24 7.77 9.04 3.13
N LEU A 25 7.27 7.88 2.73
CA LEU A 25 6.40 7.78 1.56
C LEU A 25 5.10 8.56 1.74
N LEU A 26 4.53 8.59 2.95
CA LEU A 26 3.35 9.42 3.22
C LEU A 26 3.66 10.92 3.10
N VAL A 27 4.84 11.34 3.54
CA VAL A 27 5.27 12.74 3.37
C VAL A 27 5.34 13.07 1.88
N GLU A 28 5.94 12.19 1.09
CA GLU A 28 6.06 12.36 -0.35
C GLU A 28 4.69 12.36 -1.04
N LEU A 29 3.77 11.50 -0.60
CA LEU A 29 2.40 11.48 -1.12
C LEU A 29 1.71 12.82 -0.89
N ARG A 30 1.81 13.37 0.30
CA ARG A 30 1.20 14.66 0.63
C ARG A 30 1.85 15.82 -0.11
N ALA A 31 3.12 15.67 -0.44
CA ALA A 31 3.85 16.65 -1.26
C ALA A 31 3.53 16.54 -2.76
N GLY A 32 2.72 15.55 -3.16
CA GLY A 32 2.34 15.36 -4.55
C GLY A 32 3.36 14.64 -5.41
N ALA A 33 4.29 13.90 -4.80
CA ALA A 33 5.37 13.23 -5.55
C ALA A 33 4.88 12.00 -6.32
N PHE A 34 3.77 11.40 -5.90
CA PHE A 34 3.17 10.26 -6.61
C PHE A 34 1.67 10.19 -6.31
N GLU A 35 0.96 9.39 -7.12
CA GLU A 35 -0.46 9.10 -6.91
C GLU A 35 -0.59 7.73 -6.25
N LEU A 36 -1.32 7.68 -5.14
CA LEU A 36 -1.63 6.43 -4.45
C LEU A 36 -2.93 5.86 -5.00
N VAL A 37 -2.92 4.59 -5.37
CA VAL A 37 -4.12 3.85 -5.80
C VAL A 37 -4.51 2.88 -4.69
N VAL A 38 -5.77 2.91 -4.29
CA VAL A 38 -6.35 2.00 -3.30
C VAL A 38 -7.64 1.40 -3.84
N SER A 39 -8.13 0.35 -3.18
CA SER A 39 -9.42 -0.25 -3.49
C SER A 39 -10.21 -0.49 -2.21
N PRO A 40 -11.53 -0.74 -2.30
CA PRO A 40 -12.32 -1.10 -1.12
C PRO A 40 -11.73 -2.28 -0.33
N ALA A 41 -11.23 -3.32 -1.00
CA ALA A 41 -10.62 -4.46 -0.32
C ALA A 41 -9.35 -4.05 0.45
N LEU A 42 -8.50 -3.22 -0.15
CA LEU A 42 -7.29 -2.74 0.51
C LEU A 42 -7.64 -1.89 1.74
N LEU A 43 -8.62 -1.00 1.60
CA LEU A 43 -9.07 -0.15 2.71
C LEU A 43 -9.70 -0.96 3.84
N ALA A 44 -10.48 -1.99 3.50
CA ALA A 44 -11.09 -2.88 4.49
C ALA A 44 -10.03 -3.64 5.28
N GLU A 45 -9.00 -4.16 4.59
CA GLU A 45 -7.90 -4.85 5.24
C GLU A 45 -7.11 -3.90 6.15
N LEU A 46 -6.86 -2.69 5.68
CA LEU A 46 -6.16 -1.68 6.47
C LEU A 46 -6.91 -1.38 7.78
N ARG A 47 -8.23 -1.18 7.71
CA ARG A 47 -9.07 -0.97 8.89
C ARG A 47 -9.01 -2.16 9.84
N GLU A 48 -9.19 -3.36 9.29
CA GLU A 48 -9.16 -4.59 10.09
C GLU A 48 -7.84 -4.73 10.84
N VAL A 49 -6.72 -4.56 10.15
CA VAL A 49 -5.39 -4.69 10.74
C VAL A 49 -5.17 -3.64 11.83
N LEU A 50 -5.49 -2.38 11.56
CA LEU A 50 -5.28 -1.29 12.51
C LEU A 50 -6.20 -1.40 13.75
N HIS A 51 -7.33 -2.10 13.64
CA HIS A 51 -8.23 -2.34 14.76
C HIS A 51 -7.80 -3.50 15.65
N ARG A 52 -6.74 -4.24 15.28
CA ARG A 52 -6.22 -5.32 16.13
C ARG A 52 -5.64 -4.73 17.41
N GLU A 53 -5.90 -5.39 18.54
CA GLU A 53 -5.53 -4.90 19.86
C GLU A 53 -4.03 -4.61 19.99
N ARG A 54 -3.19 -5.39 19.34
CA ARG A 54 -1.73 -5.22 19.40
C ARG A 54 -1.26 -3.84 18.94
N PHE A 55 -2.07 -3.10 18.19
CA PHE A 55 -1.72 -1.77 17.71
C PHE A 55 -2.15 -0.65 18.65
N ARG A 56 -2.92 -0.96 19.76
CA ARG A 56 -3.39 0.08 20.68
C ARG A 56 -2.25 0.80 21.41
N ARG A 57 -1.09 0.15 21.52
CA ARG A 57 0.10 0.78 22.12
C ARG A 57 0.71 1.85 21.22
N TYR A 58 0.37 1.87 19.93
CA TYR A 58 0.92 2.82 18.95
C TYR A 58 -0.10 3.86 18.51
N VAL A 59 -1.37 3.51 18.45
CA VAL A 59 -2.41 4.35 17.88
C VAL A 59 -3.76 3.98 18.52
N SER A 60 -4.59 4.99 18.82
CA SER A 60 -5.97 4.75 19.26
C SER A 60 -6.85 4.32 18.11
N ILE A 61 -8.03 3.75 18.42
CA ILE A 61 -9.04 3.42 17.40
C ILE A 61 -9.42 4.68 16.61
N GLU A 62 -9.67 5.78 17.33
CA GLU A 62 -10.07 7.06 16.72
C GLU A 62 -9.02 7.58 15.75
N ASP A 63 -7.76 7.53 16.15
CA ASP A 63 -6.65 7.98 15.30
C ASP A 63 -6.42 7.04 14.12
N ALA A 64 -6.60 5.72 14.32
CA ALA A 64 -6.53 4.75 13.24
C ALA A 64 -7.60 5.03 12.17
N ASP A 65 -8.84 5.28 12.60
CA ASP A 65 -9.93 5.58 11.69
C ASP A 65 -9.70 6.91 10.95
N ALA A 66 -9.18 7.91 11.65
CA ALA A 66 -8.83 9.20 11.05
C ALA A 66 -7.73 9.03 9.99
N TYR A 67 -6.76 8.17 10.24
CA TYR A 67 -5.69 7.86 9.28
C TYR A 67 -6.26 7.25 8.00
N VAL A 68 -7.17 6.27 8.12
CA VAL A 68 -7.82 5.67 6.95
C VAL A 68 -8.55 6.72 6.13
N GLU A 69 -9.26 7.65 6.79
CA GLU A 69 -9.96 8.74 6.10
C GLU A 69 -8.98 9.65 5.34
N VAL A 70 -7.82 9.94 5.92
CA VAL A 70 -6.78 10.72 5.23
C VAL A 70 -6.26 9.98 4.00
N ILE A 71 -6.03 8.66 4.12
CA ILE A 71 -5.60 7.83 2.99
C ILE A 71 -6.64 7.88 1.87
N ILE A 72 -7.92 7.72 2.19
CA ILE A 72 -9.01 7.79 1.20
C ILE A 72 -9.00 9.14 0.49
N ARG A 73 -8.85 10.22 1.23
CA ARG A 73 -8.86 11.58 0.68
C ARG A 73 -7.68 11.84 -0.26
N ASP A 74 -6.51 11.31 0.06
CA ASP A 74 -5.29 11.57 -0.70
C ASP A 74 -5.04 10.54 -1.81
N ALA A 75 -5.90 9.53 -1.95
CA ALA A 75 -5.73 8.44 -2.90
C ALA A 75 -6.79 8.47 -4.01
N GLU A 76 -6.48 7.79 -5.11
CA GLU A 76 -7.47 7.41 -6.11
C GLU A 76 -8.07 6.07 -5.73
N VAL A 77 -9.38 6.02 -5.49
CA VAL A 77 -10.07 4.79 -5.13
C VAL A 77 -10.57 4.12 -6.40
N MET A 78 -10.06 2.93 -6.68
CA MET A 78 -10.44 2.10 -7.81
C MET A 78 -11.26 0.92 -7.34
N GLU A 79 -12.21 0.45 -8.14
CA GLU A 79 -12.93 -0.79 -7.83
C GLU A 79 -11.98 -1.97 -7.81
N ASP A 80 -12.25 -2.94 -6.94
CA ASP A 80 -11.51 -4.19 -6.95
C ASP A 80 -11.79 -4.94 -8.25
N PRO A 81 -10.75 -5.30 -9.02
CA PRO A 81 -10.96 -6.05 -10.25
C PRO A 81 -11.42 -7.48 -9.93
N PRO A 82 -12.14 -8.12 -10.85
CA PRO A 82 -12.44 -9.54 -10.70
C PRO A 82 -11.15 -10.36 -10.75
N ALA A 83 -11.16 -11.55 -10.14
CA ALA A 83 -10.03 -12.48 -10.25
C ALA A 83 -9.76 -12.79 -11.72
N THR A 84 -8.51 -12.67 -12.13
CA THR A 84 -8.12 -12.83 -13.52
C THR A 84 -6.92 -13.77 -13.66
N SER A 85 -6.54 -14.07 -14.91
CA SER A 85 -5.43 -14.92 -15.25
C SER A 85 -4.07 -14.20 -15.22
N GLY A 86 -3.90 -13.22 -14.37
CA GLY A 86 -2.62 -12.54 -14.18
C GLY A 86 -1.65 -13.32 -13.29
N PRO A 87 -0.55 -12.69 -12.87
CA PRO A 87 0.36 -13.31 -11.92
C PRO A 87 -0.36 -13.76 -10.66
N ILE A 88 0.10 -14.89 -10.09
CA ILE A 88 -0.51 -15.46 -8.89
C ILE A 88 0.34 -15.09 -7.68
N ALA A 89 -0.30 -14.51 -6.65
CA ALA A 89 0.36 -14.17 -5.40
C ALA A 89 0.77 -15.44 -4.66
N GLY A 90 1.91 -15.38 -3.94
CA GLY A 90 2.37 -16.47 -3.10
C GLY A 90 1.40 -16.79 -1.96
N ASP A 91 0.70 -15.75 -1.45
CA ASP A 91 -0.37 -15.89 -0.49
C ASP A 91 -1.69 -15.53 -1.18
N PRO A 92 -2.70 -16.44 -1.17
CA PRO A 92 -4.01 -16.13 -1.76
C PRO A 92 -4.66 -14.86 -1.22
N ASP A 93 -4.39 -14.50 0.04
CA ASP A 93 -4.94 -13.30 0.67
C ASP A 93 -4.38 -12.00 0.06
N ASP A 94 -3.26 -12.09 -0.67
CA ASP A 94 -2.64 -10.94 -1.34
C ASP A 94 -3.04 -10.83 -2.81
N GLN A 95 -3.86 -11.73 -3.31
CA GLN A 95 -4.21 -11.74 -4.74
C GLN A 95 -4.92 -10.46 -5.17
N PHE A 96 -5.79 -9.90 -4.32
CA PHE A 96 -6.48 -8.65 -4.66
C PHE A 96 -5.49 -7.50 -4.90
N LEU A 97 -4.39 -7.50 -4.16
CA LEU A 97 -3.33 -6.48 -4.27
C LEU A 97 -2.62 -6.56 -5.62
N VAL A 98 -2.27 -7.78 -6.01
CA VAL A 98 -1.62 -8.06 -7.30
C VAL A 98 -2.55 -7.68 -8.45
N ASP A 99 -3.82 -8.07 -8.37
CA ASP A 99 -4.80 -7.76 -9.41
C ASP A 99 -5.05 -6.25 -9.52
N LEU A 100 -5.13 -5.55 -8.39
CA LEU A 100 -5.29 -4.11 -8.38
C LEU A 100 -4.10 -3.41 -9.07
N ALA A 101 -2.89 -3.81 -8.71
CA ALA A 101 -1.67 -3.24 -9.28
C ALA A 101 -1.62 -3.44 -10.80
N ARG A 102 -1.99 -4.63 -11.26
CA ARG A 102 -1.97 -4.96 -12.68
C ARG A 102 -3.03 -4.20 -13.47
N VAL A 103 -4.27 -4.21 -13.00
CA VAL A 103 -5.39 -3.57 -13.73
C VAL A 103 -5.25 -2.05 -13.71
N SER A 104 -4.77 -1.49 -12.61
CA SER A 104 -4.56 -0.03 -12.49
C SER A 104 -3.32 0.45 -13.23
N ARG A 105 -2.50 -0.46 -13.75
CA ARG A 105 -1.26 -0.14 -14.49
C ARG A 105 -0.37 0.81 -13.72
N VAL A 106 -0.14 0.50 -12.45
CA VAL A 106 0.70 1.33 -11.60
C VAL A 106 2.17 1.21 -12.01
N ASP A 107 2.94 2.24 -11.69
CA ASP A 107 4.39 2.23 -11.91
C ASP A 107 5.11 1.40 -10.85
N ALA A 108 4.49 1.22 -9.68
CA ALA A 108 5.06 0.42 -8.61
C ALA A 108 3.97 -0.23 -7.75
N LEU A 109 4.20 -1.48 -7.39
CA LEU A 109 3.53 -2.15 -6.28
C LEU A 109 4.55 -2.21 -5.15
N VAL A 110 4.31 -1.46 -4.08
CA VAL A 110 5.29 -1.30 -3.00
C VAL A 110 4.96 -2.26 -1.86
N SER A 111 5.88 -3.14 -1.54
CA SER A 111 5.71 -4.14 -0.47
C SER A 111 7.05 -4.47 0.17
N GLY A 112 7.02 -4.84 1.44
CA GLY A 112 8.15 -5.41 2.15
C GLY A 112 8.08 -6.94 2.26
N ASP A 113 7.01 -7.56 1.76
CA ASP A 113 6.81 -9.01 1.83
C ASP A 113 7.62 -9.70 0.75
N ALA A 114 8.48 -10.65 1.15
CA ALA A 114 9.34 -11.41 0.24
C ALA A 114 8.52 -12.12 -0.84
N ARG A 115 7.33 -12.63 -0.52
CA ARG A 115 6.47 -13.34 -1.48
C ARG A 115 5.92 -12.42 -2.56
N VAL A 116 5.70 -11.15 -2.24
CA VAL A 116 5.29 -10.15 -3.23
C VAL A 116 6.51 -9.72 -4.04
N LEU A 117 7.65 -9.50 -3.39
CA LEU A 117 8.90 -9.14 -4.06
C LEU A 117 9.36 -10.21 -5.05
N ASP A 118 9.01 -11.47 -4.82
CA ASP A 118 9.32 -12.57 -5.74
C ASP A 118 8.62 -12.43 -7.11
N LEU A 119 7.64 -11.53 -7.23
CA LEU A 119 6.93 -11.26 -8.48
C LEU A 119 7.58 -10.17 -9.34
N ARG A 120 8.78 -9.72 -8.97
CA ARG A 120 9.48 -8.60 -9.66
C ARG A 120 9.69 -8.81 -11.16
N ASP A 121 9.81 -10.04 -11.61
CA ASP A 121 9.98 -10.36 -13.03
C ASP A 121 8.68 -10.24 -13.83
N ARG A 122 7.53 -10.09 -13.15
CA ARG A 122 6.19 -10.03 -13.77
C ARG A 122 5.45 -8.73 -13.48
N LEU A 123 5.80 -8.05 -12.39
CA LEU A 123 5.15 -6.83 -11.92
C LEU A 123 6.23 -5.85 -11.42
N PRO A 124 5.95 -4.55 -11.48
CA PRO A 124 6.92 -3.55 -11.00
C PRO A 124 6.93 -3.45 -9.48
N VAL A 125 7.32 -4.54 -8.80
CA VAL A 125 7.36 -4.58 -7.33
C VAL A 125 8.62 -3.92 -6.83
N GLN A 126 8.48 -3.06 -5.82
CA GLN A 126 9.59 -2.39 -5.15
C GLN A 126 9.39 -2.43 -3.64
N SER A 127 10.49 -2.42 -2.89
CA SER A 127 10.42 -2.20 -1.45
C SER A 127 10.10 -0.72 -1.17
N PRO A 128 9.65 -0.37 0.05
CA PRO A 128 9.45 1.04 0.40
C PRO A 128 10.70 1.89 0.19
N ALA A 129 11.87 1.39 0.56
CA ALA A 129 13.13 2.14 0.38
C ALA A 129 13.47 2.34 -1.09
N GLU A 130 13.26 1.32 -1.92
CA GLU A 130 13.51 1.41 -3.36
C GLU A 130 12.59 2.42 -4.02
N PHE A 131 11.30 2.39 -3.70
CA PHE A 131 10.35 3.34 -4.28
C PHE A 131 10.65 4.76 -3.81
N LEU A 132 10.95 4.94 -2.54
CA LEU A 132 11.32 6.25 -2.00
C LEU A 132 12.55 6.81 -2.74
N ALA A 133 13.56 5.99 -2.94
CA ALA A 133 14.77 6.41 -3.69
C ALA A 133 14.43 6.82 -5.12
N SER A 134 13.50 6.12 -5.77
CA SER A 134 13.09 6.45 -7.14
C SER A 134 12.40 7.81 -7.24
N LEU A 135 11.75 8.27 -6.18
CA LEU A 135 11.07 9.56 -6.15
C LEU A 135 12.06 10.74 -5.99
N GLU A 136 13.24 10.46 -5.50
CA GLU A 136 14.28 11.48 -5.28
C GLU A 136 15.13 11.76 -6.53
N ASP A 137 15.00 10.96 -7.55
CA ASP A 137 15.74 11.09 -8.82
C ASP A 137 15.10 12.11 -9.77
#